data_01e2c4fdd931eeaa58b84de70663d26f
#
_entry.id   01e2c4fdd931eeaa58b84de70663d26f
#
_cell.length_a   1.000
_cell.length_b   1.000
_cell.length_c   1.000
_cell.angle_alpha   90.00
_cell.angle_beta   90.00
_cell.angle_gamma   90.00
#
_symmetry.space_group_name_H-M   'P 1'
#
loop_
_entity.id
_entity.type
_entity.pdbx_description
1 polymer ?
#
loop_
_entity_poly.entity_id
_entity_poly.type
_entity_poly.pdbx_seq_one_letter_code
_entity_poly.pdbx_strand_id
1 'polypeptide(L)'
;MVGIVLIVVLAVAAQLLLTYRQMLNFARAFSDMRKRGKVVCGRKSGGFNAGAIVMFLVDDGGCIQEGKCLEGVTSFARVKPLPGFEGRLVTNLTREDGPKRGHRNLCRALEDAAHTYQIYTNGEPLPETFSPLRRAGAALQALVPYGLGHSKTKSMQ
;
A
#
# COMPACT_ATOMS: atom_id res chain seq x y z
N MET A 1 -8.85 -26.44 28.51
CA MET A 1 -9.11 -25.01 28.34
C MET A 1 -7.80 -24.20 28.28
N VAL A 2 -6.93 -24.27 29.32
CA VAL A 2 -5.66 -23.52 29.38
C VAL A 2 -4.72 -23.81 28.17
N GLY A 3 -4.59 -25.09 27.78
CA GLY A 3 -3.75 -25.47 26.64
C GLY A 3 -4.18 -24.85 25.31
N ILE A 4 -5.48 -24.75 25.05
CA ILE A 4 -6.02 -24.10 23.82
C ILE A 4 -5.72 -22.60 23.83
N VAL A 5 -5.91 -21.95 24.98
CA VAL A 5 -5.59 -20.52 25.12
C VAL A 5 -4.11 -20.26 24.86
N LEU A 6 -3.23 -21.09 25.40
CA LEU A 6 -1.79 -20.96 25.19
C LEU A 6 -1.40 -21.11 23.71
N ILE A 7 -1.97 -22.10 23.00
CA ILE A 7 -1.74 -22.30 21.57
C ILE A 7 -2.19 -21.08 20.76
N VAL A 8 -3.36 -20.53 21.06
CA VAL A 8 -3.88 -19.33 20.36
C VAL A 8 -2.97 -18.13 20.61
N VAL A 9 -2.54 -17.89 21.84
CA VAL A 9 -1.62 -16.79 22.18
C VAL A 9 -0.30 -16.92 21.42
N LEU A 10 0.29 -18.12 21.38
CA LEU A 10 1.52 -18.37 20.64
C LEU A 10 1.34 -18.17 19.14
N ALA A 11 0.22 -18.62 18.57
CA ALA A 11 -0.08 -18.42 17.15
C ALA A 11 -0.21 -16.93 16.79
N VAL A 12 -0.90 -16.15 17.61
CA VAL A 12 -1.05 -14.69 17.43
C VAL A 12 0.32 -14.00 17.54
N ALA A 13 1.12 -14.36 18.56
CA ALA A 13 2.46 -13.81 18.73
C ALA A 13 3.37 -14.11 17.53
N ALA A 14 3.35 -15.33 17.02
CA ALA A 14 4.10 -15.72 15.82
C ALA A 14 3.64 -14.93 14.57
N GLN A 15 2.33 -14.76 14.39
CA GLN A 15 1.76 -13.98 13.30
C GLN A 15 2.17 -12.50 13.37
N LEU A 16 2.14 -11.89 14.55
CA LEU A 16 2.59 -10.50 14.73
C LEU A 16 4.07 -10.34 14.41
N LEU A 17 4.91 -11.28 14.84
CA LEU A 17 6.35 -11.28 14.54
C LEU A 17 6.62 -11.39 13.04
N LEU A 18 5.91 -12.29 12.34
CA LEU A 18 6.03 -12.44 10.90
C LEU A 18 5.60 -11.18 10.16
N THR A 19 4.48 -10.58 10.56
CA THR A 19 3.97 -9.32 9.99
C THR A 19 4.98 -8.17 10.20
N TYR A 20 5.55 -8.07 11.38
CA TYR A 20 6.58 -7.08 11.70
C TYR A 20 7.82 -7.26 10.81
N ARG A 21 8.31 -8.48 10.63
CA ARG A 21 9.45 -8.77 9.75
C ARG A 21 9.17 -8.43 8.28
N GLN A 22 7.94 -8.68 7.82
CA GLN A 22 7.52 -8.30 6.46
C GLN A 22 7.53 -6.78 6.30
N MET A 23 6.98 -6.05 7.26
CA MET A 23 6.97 -4.60 7.26
C MET A 23 8.38 -4.00 7.24
N LEU A 24 9.30 -4.56 8.03
CA LEU A 24 10.71 -4.17 8.02
C LEU A 24 11.38 -4.43 6.67
N ASN A 25 11.10 -5.57 6.04
CA ASN A 25 11.65 -5.89 4.71
C ASN A 25 11.19 -4.86 3.66
N PHE A 26 9.89 -4.52 3.65
CA PHE A 26 9.36 -3.48 2.78
C PHE A 26 9.98 -2.11 3.08
N ALA A 27 10.01 -1.70 4.35
CA ALA A 27 10.52 -0.40 4.75
C ALA A 27 12.02 -0.22 4.38
N ARG A 28 12.82 -1.26 4.55
CA ARG A 28 14.24 -1.25 4.13
C ARG A 28 14.37 -1.10 2.61
N ALA A 29 13.67 -1.92 1.84
CA ALA A 29 13.70 -1.86 0.39
C ALA A 29 13.25 -0.49 -0.15
N PHE A 30 12.19 0.08 0.42
CA PHE A 30 11.70 1.41 0.06
C PHE A 30 12.71 2.51 0.45
N SER A 31 13.24 2.45 1.68
CA SER A 31 14.22 3.43 2.17
C SER A 31 15.50 3.43 1.33
N ASP A 32 15.99 2.25 0.94
CA ASP A 32 17.18 2.14 0.09
C ASP A 32 16.98 2.74 -1.30
N MET A 33 15.81 2.52 -1.91
CA MET A 33 15.45 3.15 -3.19
C MET A 33 15.31 4.67 -3.02
N ARG A 34 14.64 5.12 -1.96
CA ARG A 34 14.39 6.54 -1.68
C ARG A 34 15.67 7.35 -1.46
N LYS A 35 16.70 6.74 -0.87
CA LYS A 35 18.03 7.37 -0.70
C LYS A 35 18.76 7.61 -2.03
N ARG A 36 18.45 6.82 -3.05
CA ARG A 36 19.10 6.89 -4.37
C ARG A 36 18.36 7.80 -5.36
N GLY A 37 17.10 8.13 -5.10
CA GLY A 37 16.35 9.00 -5.98
C GLY A 37 14.85 9.03 -5.71
N LYS A 38 14.11 9.46 -6.73
CA LYS A 38 12.64 9.50 -6.69
C LYS A 38 12.08 8.09 -6.79
N VAL A 39 11.09 7.77 -5.96
CA VAL A 39 10.42 6.48 -6.00
C VAL A 39 8.95 6.67 -6.32
N VAL A 40 8.51 6.02 -7.38
CA VAL A 40 7.11 5.94 -7.77
C VAL A 40 6.54 4.61 -7.30
N CYS A 41 5.41 4.65 -6.62
CA CYS A 41 4.75 3.46 -6.11
C CYS A 41 3.37 3.32 -6.73
N GLY A 42 3.09 2.14 -7.27
CA GLY A 42 1.75 1.73 -7.65
C GLY A 42 1.27 0.59 -6.75
N ARG A 43 -0.02 0.56 -6.47
CA ARG A 43 -0.60 -0.44 -5.58
C ARG A 43 -1.95 -0.95 -6.05
N LYS A 44 -2.19 -2.23 -5.81
CA LYS A 44 -3.53 -2.81 -5.95
C LYS A 44 -3.89 -3.61 -4.72
N SER A 45 -4.95 -3.20 -4.05
CA SER A 45 -5.52 -3.98 -2.94
C SER A 45 -6.14 -5.26 -3.51
N GLY A 46 -5.84 -6.39 -2.87
CA GLY A 46 -6.28 -7.71 -3.35
C GLY A 46 -7.68 -8.09 -2.92
N GLY A 47 -8.27 -7.47 -1.89
CA GLY A 47 -9.48 -7.98 -1.26
C GLY A 47 -9.26 -9.42 -0.77
N PHE A 48 -9.99 -10.38 -1.35
CA PHE A 48 -9.79 -11.82 -1.09
C PHE A 48 -8.60 -12.42 -1.87
N ASN A 49 -8.06 -11.71 -2.84
CA ASN A 49 -6.90 -12.14 -3.63
C ASN A 49 -5.61 -11.44 -3.15
N ALA A 50 -4.47 -11.96 -3.59
CA ALA A 50 -3.18 -11.36 -3.31
C ALA A 50 -3.12 -9.88 -3.72
N GLY A 51 -2.81 -8.98 -2.79
CA GLY A 51 -2.49 -7.60 -3.11
C GLY A 51 -1.14 -7.51 -3.82
N ALA A 52 -0.90 -6.42 -4.54
CA ALA A 52 0.38 -6.13 -5.16
C ALA A 52 0.77 -4.66 -4.97
N ILE A 53 2.06 -4.45 -4.73
CA ILE A 53 2.70 -3.14 -4.69
C ILE A 53 3.90 -3.21 -5.64
N VAL A 54 4.05 -2.22 -6.50
CA VAL A 54 5.25 -2.00 -7.32
C VAL A 54 5.93 -0.72 -6.87
N MET A 55 7.25 -0.71 -6.94
CA MET A 55 8.09 0.45 -6.62
C MET A 55 9.10 0.60 -7.73
N PHE A 56 9.16 1.78 -8.33
CA PHE A 56 10.13 2.13 -9.36
C PHE A 56 11.01 3.27 -8.88
N LEU A 57 12.32 3.06 -8.91
CA LEU A 57 13.29 4.13 -8.81
C LEU A 57 13.36 4.81 -10.17
N VAL A 58 13.13 6.12 -10.20
CA VAL A 58 13.10 6.89 -11.43
C VAL A 58 14.09 8.06 -11.37
N ASP A 59 14.58 8.46 -12.53
CA ASP A 59 15.34 9.70 -12.70
C ASP A 59 14.42 10.93 -12.78
N ASP A 60 15.00 12.09 -13.02
CA ASP A 60 14.25 13.34 -13.12
C ASP A 60 13.31 13.39 -14.34
N GLY A 61 13.59 12.62 -15.38
CA GLY A 61 12.77 12.48 -16.57
C GLY A 61 11.65 11.43 -16.44
N GLY A 62 11.59 10.71 -15.33
CA GLY A 62 10.62 9.63 -15.14
C GLY A 62 11.03 8.30 -15.77
N CYS A 63 12.31 8.16 -16.15
CA CYS A 63 12.85 6.92 -16.69
C CYS A 63 13.17 5.96 -15.53
N ILE A 64 12.73 4.71 -15.64
CA ILE A 64 12.90 3.68 -14.63
C ILE A 64 14.35 3.20 -14.60
N GLN A 65 14.99 3.26 -13.46
CA GLN A 65 16.34 2.75 -13.20
C GLN A 65 16.31 1.37 -12.54
N GLU A 66 15.36 1.14 -11.65
CA GLU A 66 15.19 -0.12 -10.92
C GLU A 66 13.72 -0.34 -10.57
N GLY A 67 13.26 -1.58 -10.71
CA GLY A 67 11.93 -2.00 -10.31
C GLY A 67 11.97 -3.03 -9.17
N LYS A 68 11.07 -2.89 -8.21
CA LYS A 68 10.78 -3.89 -7.18
C LYS A 68 9.29 -4.09 -7.04
N CYS A 69 8.90 -5.31 -6.67
CA CYS A 69 7.50 -5.63 -6.39
C CYS A 69 7.35 -6.41 -5.09
N LEU A 70 6.21 -6.23 -4.47
CA LEU A 70 5.71 -7.03 -3.37
C LEU A 70 4.35 -7.59 -3.79
N GLU A 71 4.24 -8.90 -3.90
CA GLU A 71 2.99 -9.57 -4.23
C GLU A 71 2.74 -10.72 -3.25
N GLY A 72 1.54 -10.80 -2.71
CA GLY A 72 1.16 -11.89 -1.82
C GLY A 72 -0.02 -11.55 -0.91
N VAL A 73 -0.63 -12.62 -0.36
CA VAL A 73 -1.73 -12.57 0.61
C VAL A 73 -1.23 -12.75 2.03
N THR A 74 -0.04 -13.35 2.19
CA THR A 74 0.45 -13.83 3.47
C THR A 74 1.59 -12.98 4.01
N SER A 75 1.83 -13.08 5.31
CA SER A 75 2.97 -12.46 5.99
C SER A 75 4.35 -12.97 5.50
N PHE A 76 4.36 -13.95 4.59
CA PHE A 76 5.58 -14.46 3.93
C PHE A 76 5.92 -13.70 2.63
N ALA A 77 5.03 -12.82 2.13
CA ALA A 77 5.33 -12.00 0.96
C ALA A 77 6.57 -11.13 1.21
N ARG A 78 7.50 -11.12 0.25
CA ARG A 78 8.75 -10.37 0.33
C ARG A 78 8.90 -9.49 -0.89
N VAL A 79 9.62 -8.38 -0.72
CA VAL A 79 10.03 -7.54 -1.84
C VAL A 79 10.99 -8.32 -2.73
N LYS A 80 10.66 -8.37 -4.02
CA LYS A 80 11.46 -9.03 -5.07
C LYS A 80 11.86 -8.01 -6.12
N PRO A 81 13.00 -8.17 -6.79
CA PRO A 81 13.32 -7.36 -7.96
C PRO A 81 12.29 -7.62 -9.08
N LEU A 82 11.98 -6.57 -9.82
CA LEU A 82 11.07 -6.61 -10.98
C LEU A 82 11.86 -6.11 -12.20
N PRO A 83 12.69 -6.95 -12.84
CA PRO A 83 13.50 -6.57 -13.99
C PRO A 83 12.66 -6.42 -15.26
N GLY A 84 13.24 -5.81 -16.29
CA GLY A 84 12.63 -5.66 -17.63
C GLY A 84 11.86 -4.37 -17.81
N PHE A 85 11.93 -3.46 -16.86
CA PHE A 85 11.33 -2.13 -16.95
C PHE A 85 12.36 -1.00 -17.02
N GLU A 86 13.64 -1.34 -16.84
CA GLU A 86 14.74 -0.38 -16.85
C GLU A 86 14.83 0.34 -18.22
N GLY A 87 15.03 1.64 -18.19
CA GLY A 87 15.07 2.49 -19.39
C GLY A 87 13.71 2.87 -19.96
N ARG A 88 12.60 2.37 -19.39
CA ARG A 88 11.24 2.74 -19.82
C ARG A 88 10.72 3.93 -19.02
N LEU A 89 9.86 4.74 -19.64
CA LEU A 89 9.14 5.80 -18.95
C LEU A 89 8.01 5.21 -18.10
N VAL A 90 7.88 5.67 -16.87
CA VAL A 90 6.78 5.24 -15.96
C VAL A 90 5.41 5.56 -16.55
N THR A 91 5.28 6.69 -17.27
CA THR A 91 4.03 7.11 -17.90
C THR A 91 3.50 6.13 -18.94
N ASN A 92 4.38 5.32 -19.52
CA ASN A 92 4.04 4.38 -20.59
C ASN A 92 3.76 2.96 -20.10
N LEU A 93 3.72 2.77 -18.77
CA LEU A 93 3.40 1.47 -18.19
C LEU A 93 1.91 1.16 -18.33
N THR A 94 1.63 -0.05 -18.83
CA THR A 94 0.28 -0.57 -19.00
C THR A 94 0.10 -1.90 -18.28
N ARG A 95 -1.12 -2.39 -18.21
CA ARG A 95 -1.40 -3.75 -17.68
C ARG A 95 -0.75 -4.87 -18.47
N GLU A 96 -0.53 -4.65 -19.76
CA GLU A 96 -0.01 -5.66 -20.68
C GLU A 96 1.49 -5.90 -20.50
N ASP A 97 2.19 -4.94 -19.88
CA ASP A 97 3.61 -5.03 -19.57
C ASP A 97 3.92 -6.03 -18.42
N GLY A 98 2.92 -6.38 -17.66
CA GLY A 98 3.06 -7.35 -16.57
C GLY A 98 3.04 -8.81 -17.02
N PRO A 99 3.38 -9.74 -16.12
CA PRO A 99 3.38 -11.17 -16.41
C PRO A 99 2.00 -11.67 -16.88
N LYS A 100 1.96 -12.40 -17.99
CA LYS A 100 0.70 -12.81 -18.68
C LYS A 100 -0.19 -13.75 -17.89
N ARG A 101 0.31 -14.49 -16.89
CA ARG A 101 -0.48 -15.47 -16.11
C ARG A 101 -0.29 -15.29 -14.61
N GLY A 102 -1.40 -15.30 -13.86
CA GLY A 102 -1.39 -15.37 -12.38
C GLY A 102 -1.16 -14.05 -11.64
N HIS A 103 -0.73 -12.97 -12.30
CA HIS A 103 -0.30 -11.72 -11.66
C HIS A 103 -1.20 -10.52 -11.95
N ARG A 104 -2.52 -10.74 -12.05
CA ARG A 104 -3.50 -9.68 -12.41
C ARG A 104 -3.40 -8.43 -11.53
N ASN A 105 -3.12 -8.59 -10.24
CA ASN A 105 -3.01 -7.46 -9.33
C ASN A 105 -1.68 -6.72 -9.48
N LEU A 106 -0.60 -7.44 -9.86
CA LEU A 106 0.66 -6.81 -10.23
C LEU A 106 0.50 -5.96 -11.49
N CYS A 107 -0.16 -6.48 -12.53
CA CYS A 107 -0.45 -5.73 -13.76
C CYS A 107 -1.26 -4.45 -13.49
N ARG A 108 -2.23 -4.52 -12.58
CA ARG A 108 -3.00 -3.34 -12.16
C ARG A 108 -2.19 -2.36 -11.31
N ALA A 109 -1.23 -2.86 -10.53
CA ALA A 109 -0.33 -2.00 -9.77
C ALA A 109 0.66 -1.26 -10.69
N LEU A 110 1.06 -1.85 -11.83
CA LEU A 110 1.85 -1.16 -12.86
C LEU A 110 1.09 0.03 -13.45
N GLU A 111 -0.16 -0.18 -13.84
CA GLU A 111 -1.03 0.88 -14.34
C GLU A 111 -1.26 1.99 -13.30
N ASP A 112 -1.46 1.61 -12.03
CA ASP A 112 -1.61 2.55 -10.92
C ASP A 112 -0.33 3.38 -10.68
N ALA A 113 0.85 2.80 -10.88
CA ALA A 113 2.12 3.53 -10.82
C ALA A 113 2.22 4.60 -11.92
N ALA A 114 1.85 4.25 -13.15
CA ALA A 114 1.82 5.21 -14.26
C ALA A 114 0.84 6.36 -13.99
N HIS A 115 -0.37 6.03 -13.56
CA HIS A 115 -1.39 7.01 -13.23
C HIS A 115 -0.97 7.94 -12.07
N THR A 116 -0.40 7.38 -11.00
CA THR A 116 0.12 8.15 -9.86
C THR A 116 1.22 9.12 -10.30
N TYR A 117 2.12 8.68 -11.17
CA TYR A 117 3.19 9.54 -11.70
C TYR A 117 2.65 10.65 -12.59
N GLN A 118 1.65 10.38 -13.43
CA GLN A 118 1.00 11.39 -14.27
C GLN A 118 0.30 12.47 -13.43
N ILE A 119 -0.44 12.09 -12.39
CA ILE A 119 -1.05 13.03 -11.44
C ILE A 119 0.01 13.92 -10.79
N TYR A 120 1.11 13.31 -10.35
CA TYR A 120 2.21 14.05 -9.74
C TYR A 120 2.86 15.05 -10.69
N THR A 121 3.11 14.68 -11.94
CA THR A 121 3.73 15.57 -12.95
C THR A 121 2.80 16.68 -13.40
N ASN A 122 1.49 16.46 -13.40
CA ASN A 122 0.49 17.48 -13.70
C ASN A 122 0.26 18.46 -12.54
N GLY A 123 0.90 18.25 -11.39
CA GLY A 123 0.71 19.08 -10.20
C GLY A 123 -0.64 18.91 -9.52
N GLU A 124 -1.37 17.84 -9.85
CA GLU A 124 -2.64 17.52 -9.21
C GLU A 124 -2.41 16.91 -7.82
N PRO A 125 -3.29 17.20 -6.84
CA PRO A 125 -3.21 16.56 -5.54
C PRO A 125 -3.43 15.04 -5.69
N LEU A 126 -2.48 14.26 -5.17
CA LEU A 126 -2.62 12.80 -5.15
C LEU A 126 -3.89 12.41 -4.40
N PRO A 127 -4.72 11.52 -4.96
CA PRO A 127 -5.95 11.09 -4.29
C PRO A 127 -5.58 10.48 -2.93
N GLU A 128 -6.12 11.08 -1.86
CA GLU A 128 -5.95 10.54 -0.51
C GLU A 128 -6.52 9.12 -0.46
N THR A 129 -5.63 8.15 -0.37
CA THR A 129 -6.03 6.77 -0.17
C THR A 129 -6.46 6.61 1.27
N PHE A 130 -7.77 6.71 1.51
CA PHE A 130 -8.35 6.45 2.82
C PHE A 130 -7.89 5.08 3.31
N SER A 131 -7.13 5.07 4.40
CA SER A 131 -6.74 3.81 5.05
C SER A 131 -8.01 3.07 5.48
N PRO A 132 -8.02 1.72 5.44
CA PRO A 132 -9.16 0.94 5.91
C PRO A 132 -9.59 1.30 7.34
N LEU A 133 -8.62 1.68 8.19
CA LEU A 133 -8.86 2.14 9.56
C LEU A 133 -9.64 3.46 9.59
N ARG A 134 -9.38 4.37 8.66
CA ARG A 134 -10.10 5.64 8.58
C ARG A 134 -11.54 5.43 8.08
N ARG A 135 -11.76 4.46 7.18
CA ARG A 135 -13.10 4.02 6.78
C ARG A 135 -13.86 3.37 7.92
N ALA A 136 -13.21 2.49 8.68
CA ALA A 136 -13.79 1.87 9.87
C ALA A 136 -14.10 2.91 10.95
N GLY A 137 -13.21 3.87 11.18
CA GLY A 137 -13.44 4.98 12.11
C GLY A 137 -14.62 5.87 11.69
N ALA A 138 -14.72 6.22 10.41
CA ALA A 138 -15.85 7.00 9.89
C ALA A 138 -17.17 6.23 9.98
N ALA A 139 -17.16 4.91 9.72
CA ALA A 139 -18.33 4.06 9.87
C ALA A 139 -18.78 3.94 11.33
N LEU A 140 -17.82 3.83 12.28
CA LEU A 140 -18.10 3.83 13.71
C LEU A 140 -18.65 5.18 14.19
N GLN A 141 -18.12 6.30 13.70
CA GLN A 141 -18.67 7.63 13.99
C GLN A 141 -20.08 7.83 13.46
N ALA A 142 -20.40 7.26 12.29
CA ALA A 142 -21.76 7.30 11.73
C ALA A 142 -22.77 6.41 12.51
N LEU A 143 -22.29 5.41 13.23
CA LEU A 143 -23.10 4.51 14.08
C LEU A 143 -23.31 5.05 15.51
N VAL A 144 -22.55 6.07 15.94
CA VAL A 144 -22.79 6.74 17.20
C VAL A 144 -23.92 7.75 16.98
N PRO A 145 -25.15 7.51 17.47
CA PRO A 145 -26.25 8.46 17.32
C PRO A 145 -25.85 9.77 18.03
N TYR A 146 -26.05 10.87 17.34
CA TYR A 146 -25.80 12.23 17.80
C TYR A 146 -26.79 12.57 18.95
N GLY A 147 -26.49 12.11 20.12
CA GLY A 147 -27.33 12.29 21.28
C GLY A 147 -26.53 12.25 22.57
N LEU A 148 -25.90 13.37 22.92
CA LEU A 148 -25.68 13.81 24.30
C LEU A 148 -24.77 15.06 24.30
N GLY A 149 -25.38 16.20 24.53
CA GLY A 149 -24.66 17.34 25.12
C GLY A 149 -24.50 18.61 24.29
N HIS A 150 -25.56 19.30 23.90
CA HIS A 150 -25.54 20.76 23.87
C HIS A 150 -26.42 21.30 24.98
N SER A 151 -25.86 21.38 26.17
CA SER A 151 -26.33 22.27 27.20
C SER A 151 -26.06 23.71 26.72
N LYS A 152 -27.12 24.38 26.29
CA LYS A 152 -27.13 25.84 26.06
C LYS A 152 -26.90 26.53 27.38
N THR A 153 -25.69 27.03 27.62
CA THR A 153 -25.49 28.08 28.60
C THR A 153 -25.93 29.40 27.98
N LYS A 154 -27.14 29.81 28.34
CA LYS A 154 -27.71 31.10 28.06
C LYS A 154 -27.06 32.04 29.08
N SER A 155 -26.11 32.89 28.68
CA SER A 155 -25.72 34.07 29.48
C SER A 155 -26.57 35.23 29.05
N MET A 156 -27.43 35.64 29.99
CA MET A 156 -28.03 36.99 30.03
C MET A 156 -26.92 37.96 30.44
N GLN A 157 -26.67 38.94 29.68
CA GLN A 157 -26.64 40.39 29.95
C GLN A 157 -26.19 41.13 28.71
#